data_7a22ab6a2641ddf849029c5c1218761d
#
_entry.id   7a22ab6a2641ddf849029c5c1218761d
#
_cell.length_a   1.000
_cell.length_b   1.000
_cell.length_c   1.000
_cell.angle_alpha   90.00
_cell.angle_beta   90.00
_cell.angle_gamma   90.00
#
_symmetry.space_group_name_H-M   'P 1'
#
loop_
_entity.id
_entity.type
_entity.pdbx_description
1 polymer ?
#
loop_
_entity_poly.entity_id
_entity_poly.type
_entity_poly.pdbx_seq_one_letter_code
_entity_poly.pdbx_strand_id
1 'polypeptide(L)'
;MIPEFPNFKKLELTDRKDVENFTSKFPPYSDFNFVSLWSWNIKDEMRLSILNDNLVVHFTDYLTGKLFYSFLGNNDVNGTVETLLNFSIEEEITPKLFLVPDHVAEVITRNRFKVEEDLDNFDYVFDLNQISKYAGGQFMKKRNKVSQLLKLLPNIKVEIIDILDNNIKEKILKLDEFWLSNKTQKDSNFKIKNEFLATNRFFESNFTETFSTGVLLDDELVGYSIFSIVPNNYAISHFTKADTQFVGIYDFLMRESAKLLVEKKCFFLNYEQDLGFPGLRESKKSFMSKYLRKFTVGFAL
;
A
#
# COMPACT_ATOMS: atom_id res chain seq x y z
N MET A 1 10.07 4.09 22.01
CA MET A 1 11.19 4.79 21.34
C MET A 1 11.93 3.77 20.47
N ILE A 2 12.19 4.11 19.21
CA ILE A 2 12.95 3.28 18.26
C ILE A 2 14.44 3.39 18.63
N PRO A 3 15.18 2.26 18.76
CA PRO A 3 16.59 2.29 19.18
C PRO A 3 17.52 2.77 18.06
N GLU A 4 18.71 3.21 18.47
CA GLU A 4 19.81 3.54 17.54
C GLU A 4 20.45 2.26 16.99
N PHE A 5 20.79 2.30 15.70
CA PHE A 5 21.56 1.28 15.00
C PHE A 5 22.93 1.05 15.72
N PRO A 6 23.42 -0.20 15.82
CA PRO A 6 22.92 -1.41 15.16
C PRO A 6 21.81 -2.18 15.90
N ASN A 7 21.22 -1.60 16.93
CA ASN A 7 20.15 -2.25 17.65
C ASN A 7 18.83 -2.07 16.91
N PHE A 8 18.07 -3.15 16.83
CA PHE A 8 16.74 -3.16 16.25
C PHE A 8 15.71 -3.60 17.29
N LYS A 9 14.54 -2.99 17.25
CA LYS A 9 13.37 -3.47 17.97
C LYS A 9 12.36 -4.05 16.99
N LYS A 10 11.58 -5.03 17.45
CA LYS A 10 10.42 -5.55 16.75
C LYS A 10 9.37 -4.45 16.57
N LEU A 11 8.70 -4.44 15.42
CA LEU A 11 7.59 -3.51 15.19
C LEU A 11 6.41 -3.85 16.12
N GLU A 12 5.97 -2.88 16.89
CA GLU A 12 4.84 -2.96 17.83
C GLU A 12 3.80 -1.89 17.55
N LEU A 13 2.54 -2.11 17.92
CA LEU A 13 1.47 -1.11 17.77
C LEU A 13 1.78 0.21 18.48
N THR A 14 2.52 0.16 19.57
CA THR A 14 2.98 1.32 20.33
C THR A 14 3.95 2.22 19.58
N ASP A 15 4.58 1.73 18.51
CA ASP A 15 5.51 2.49 17.67
C ASP A 15 4.81 3.42 16.67
N ARG A 16 3.50 3.27 16.51
CA ARG A 16 2.70 4.00 15.53
C ARG A 16 2.99 5.49 15.53
N LYS A 17 2.91 6.11 16.70
CA LYS A 17 3.10 7.55 16.83
C LYS A 17 4.51 8.01 16.42
N ASP A 18 5.53 7.25 16.81
CA ASP A 18 6.93 7.57 16.47
C ASP A 18 7.15 7.43 14.95
N VAL A 19 6.64 6.35 14.33
CA VAL A 19 6.73 6.12 12.89
C VAL A 19 5.96 7.19 12.12
N GLU A 20 4.70 7.46 12.47
CA GLU A 20 3.87 8.46 11.76
C GLU A 20 4.44 9.89 11.90
N ASN A 21 4.96 10.26 13.07
CA ASN A 21 5.64 11.55 13.27
C ASN A 21 6.88 11.68 12.38
N PHE A 22 7.58 10.57 12.14
CA PHE A 22 8.74 10.56 11.26
C PHE A 22 8.32 10.63 9.79
N THR A 23 7.46 9.72 9.36
CA THR A 23 7.08 9.54 7.94
C THR A 23 6.25 10.70 7.39
N SER A 24 5.50 11.42 8.26
CA SER A 24 4.72 12.61 7.87
C SER A 24 5.54 13.75 7.25
N LYS A 25 6.86 13.74 7.43
CA LYS A 25 7.81 14.73 6.88
C LYS A 25 8.17 14.47 5.42
N PHE A 26 7.80 13.30 4.89
CA PHE A 26 8.19 12.80 3.57
C PHE A 26 6.97 12.51 2.70
N PRO A 27 7.14 12.34 1.37
CA PRO A 27 6.08 11.84 0.52
C PRO A 27 5.53 10.50 1.04
N PRO A 28 4.23 10.24 0.90
CA PRO A 28 3.57 9.11 1.55
C PRO A 28 3.81 7.79 0.81
N TYR A 29 5.05 7.28 0.85
CA TYR A 29 5.38 5.95 0.36
C TYR A 29 4.63 4.90 1.15
N SER A 30 3.92 4.01 0.45
CA SER A 30 3.05 3.03 1.09
C SER A 30 3.80 2.09 2.03
N ASP A 31 5.02 1.68 1.67
CA ASP A 31 5.82 0.74 2.46
C ASP A 31 6.22 1.28 3.84
N PHE A 32 6.34 2.60 3.99
CA PHE A 32 6.67 3.24 5.26
C PHE A 32 5.45 3.73 6.04
N ASN A 33 4.23 3.58 5.50
CA ASN A 33 3.03 3.87 6.25
C ASN A 33 2.82 2.85 7.36
N PHE A 34 2.49 3.30 8.58
CA PHE A 34 2.40 2.41 9.74
C PHE A 34 1.35 1.31 9.56
N VAL A 35 0.20 1.61 8.97
CA VAL A 35 -0.84 0.60 8.71
C VAL A 35 -0.33 -0.48 7.76
N SER A 36 0.40 -0.11 6.71
CA SER A 36 1.02 -1.07 5.79
C SER A 36 2.12 -1.87 6.49
N LEU A 37 3.04 -1.22 7.21
CA LEU A 37 4.09 -1.90 7.98
C LEU A 37 3.51 -2.93 8.93
N TRP A 38 2.48 -2.57 9.68
CA TRP A 38 1.84 -3.47 10.63
C TRP A 38 1.13 -4.63 9.94
N SER A 39 0.28 -4.32 8.97
CA SER A 39 -0.58 -5.31 8.33
C SER A 39 0.21 -6.35 7.54
N TRP A 40 1.23 -5.92 6.79
CA TRP A 40 2.07 -6.82 5.99
C TRP A 40 3.18 -7.51 6.78
N ASN A 41 3.35 -7.19 8.06
CA ASN A 41 4.26 -7.92 8.96
C ASN A 41 3.65 -9.26 9.41
N ILE A 42 3.17 -10.06 8.47
CA ILE A 42 2.42 -11.30 8.72
C ILE A 42 3.21 -12.38 9.47
N LYS A 43 4.54 -12.35 9.41
CA LYS A 43 5.43 -13.26 10.16
C LYS A 43 5.93 -12.63 11.46
N ASP A 44 5.60 -11.37 11.71
CA ASP A 44 6.01 -10.62 12.88
C ASP A 44 7.56 -10.49 13.00
N GLU A 45 8.23 -10.37 11.84
CA GLU A 45 9.70 -10.31 11.72
C GLU A 45 10.23 -8.90 11.42
N MET A 46 9.37 -7.93 11.04
CA MET A 46 9.79 -6.56 10.78
C MET A 46 10.37 -5.89 12.02
N ARG A 47 11.44 -5.14 11.82
CA ARG A 47 12.15 -4.45 12.90
C ARG A 47 12.48 -3.02 12.50
N LEU A 48 12.60 -2.15 13.49
CA LEU A 48 12.88 -0.73 13.33
C LEU A 48 14.19 -0.35 14.03
N SER A 49 14.91 0.59 13.43
CA SER A 49 16.08 1.24 13.99
C SER A 49 16.19 2.68 13.51
N ILE A 50 17.01 3.49 14.14
CA ILE A 50 17.41 4.83 13.67
C ILE A 50 18.89 4.79 13.32
N LEU A 51 19.26 5.24 12.12
CA LEU A 51 20.64 5.39 11.66
C LEU A 51 20.82 6.76 11.03
N ASN A 52 21.73 7.56 11.57
CA ASN A 52 21.96 8.93 11.10
C ASN A 52 20.67 9.76 11.05
N ASP A 53 19.82 9.64 12.07
CA ASP A 53 18.47 10.26 12.12
C ASP A 53 17.54 9.84 10.96
N ASN A 54 17.80 8.73 10.25
CA ASN A 54 16.91 8.13 9.28
C ASN A 54 16.18 6.94 9.90
N LEU A 55 14.91 6.75 9.55
CA LEU A 55 14.15 5.56 9.94
C LEU A 55 14.57 4.38 9.07
N VAL A 56 15.21 3.38 9.69
CA VAL A 56 15.58 2.12 9.04
C VAL A 56 14.53 1.07 9.35
N VAL A 57 14.13 0.36 8.31
CA VAL A 57 13.20 -0.78 8.43
C VAL A 57 13.87 -2.03 7.90
N HIS A 58 13.89 -3.06 8.71
CA HIS A 58 14.23 -4.42 8.30
C HIS A 58 12.94 -5.11 7.89
N PHE A 59 12.76 -5.26 6.59
CA PHE A 59 11.57 -5.83 5.97
C PHE A 59 11.70 -7.34 5.77
N THR A 60 10.55 -8.00 5.75
CA THR A 60 10.41 -9.32 5.16
C THR A 60 9.57 -9.18 3.89
N ASP A 61 10.14 -9.53 2.74
CA ASP A 61 9.40 -9.56 1.48
C ASP A 61 8.28 -10.59 1.55
N TYR A 62 7.05 -10.13 1.44
CA TYR A 62 5.87 -10.99 1.62
C TYR A 62 5.58 -11.93 0.42
N LEU A 63 6.24 -11.72 -0.73
CA LEU A 63 6.19 -12.64 -1.86
C LEU A 63 7.22 -13.75 -1.74
N THR A 64 8.45 -13.41 -1.38
CA THR A 64 9.59 -14.34 -1.36
C THR A 64 9.96 -14.82 0.04
N GLY A 65 9.60 -14.07 1.07
CA GLY A 65 10.01 -14.29 2.45
C GLY A 65 11.47 -13.89 2.73
N LYS A 66 12.14 -13.22 1.79
CA LYS A 66 13.53 -12.77 1.96
C LYS A 66 13.58 -11.51 2.82
N LEU A 67 14.63 -11.41 3.61
CA LEU A 67 14.92 -10.24 4.43
C LEU A 67 15.69 -9.21 3.62
N PHE A 68 15.41 -7.92 3.86
CA PHE A 68 16.14 -6.80 3.26
C PHE A 68 16.01 -5.54 4.11
N TYR A 69 16.90 -4.59 3.89
CA TYR A 69 16.84 -3.27 4.52
C TYR A 69 16.37 -2.21 3.56
N SER A 70 15.64 -1.23 4.11
CA SER A 70 15.37 0.05 3.49
C SER A 70 15.39 1.16 4.53
N PHE A 71 15.40 2.41 4.09
CA PHE A 71 15.29 3.54 5.01
C PHE A 71 14.56 4.71 4.37
N LEU A 72 14.02 5.55 5.24
CA LEU A 72 13.40 6.83 4.89
C LEU A 72 14.12 7.93 5.65
N GLY A 73 14.53 8.98 4.97
CA GLY A 73 15.22 10.14 5.56
C GLY A 73 16.19 10.79 4.59
N ASN A 74 16.81 11.89 5.01
CA ASN A 74 17.68 12.71 4.16
C ASN A 74 19.06 12.95 4.77
N ASN A 75 19.35 12.41 5.96
CA ASN A 75 20.57 12.69 6.70
C ASN A 75 21.64 11.66 6.31
N ASP A 76 22.84 12.12 6.01
CA ASP A 76 23.99 11.28 5.62
C ASP A 76 23.58 10.05 4.81
N VAL A 77 22.89 10.30 3.68
CA VAL A 77 22.32 9.23 2.84
C VAL A 77 23.37 8.23 2.38
N ASN A 78 24.56 8.73 1.94
CA ASN A 78 25.61 7.84 1.44
C ASN A 78 26.23 6.98 2.57
N GLY A 79 26.45 7.55 3.74
CA GLY A 79 26.91 6.83 4.93
C GLY A 79 25.89 5.80 5.38
N THR A 80 24.60 6.15 5.37
CA THR A 80 23.49 5.24 5.70
C THR A 80 23.43 4.06 4.71
N VAL A 81 23.52 4.31 3.41
CA VAL A 81 23.55 3.25 2.38
C VAL A 81 24.74 2.32 2.58
N GLU A 82 25.96 2.88 2.75
CA GLU A 82 27.16 2.08 2.95
C GLU A 82 27.08 1.19 4.20
N THR A 83 26.63 1.77 5.31
CA THR A 83 26.46 1.07 6.58
C THR A 83 25.47 -0.08 6.43
N LEU A 84 24.31 0.14 5.84
CA LEU A 84 23.27 -0.89 5.67
C LEU A 84 23.69 -1.99 4.69
N LEU A 85 24.43 -1.66 3.62
CA LEU A 85 24.96 -2.67 2.69
C LEU A 85 26.02 -3.56 3.36
N ASN A 86 26.94 -2.97 4.14
CA ASN A 86 27.94 -3.72 4.89
C ASN A 86 27.28 -4.59 5.97
N PHE A 87 26.31 -4.04 6.69
CA PHE A 87 25.55 -4.80 7.69
C PHE A 87 24.76 -5.96 7.06
N SER A 88 24.24 -5.77 5.84
CA SER A 88 23.60 -6.86 5.09
C SER A 88 24.57 -8.02 4.82
N ILE A 89 25.85 -7.72 4.52
CA ILE A 89 26.89 -8.74 4.33
C ILE A 89 27.17 -9.49 5.66
N GLU A 90 27.28 -8.75 6.76
CA GLU A 90 27.52 -9.32 8.10
C GLU A 90 26.38 -10.25 8.56
N GLU A 91 25.13 -9.89 8.21
CA GLU A 91 23.93 -10.68 8.52
C GLU A 91 23.63 -11.77 7.46
N GLU A 92 24.53 -12.00 6.50
CA GLU A 92 24.37 -12.97 5.41
C GLU A 92 23.10 -12.72 4.55
N ILE A 93 22.63 -11.46 4.49
CA ILE A 93 21.54 -11.01 3.64
C ILE A 93 22.11 -10.47 2.33
N THR A 94 21.35 -10.53 1.25
CA THR A 94 21.74 -9.91 -0.04
C THR A 94 22.13 -8.45 0.18
N PRO A 95 23.36 -8.00 -0.17
CA PRO A 95 23.80 -6.63 0.04
C PRO A 95 23.18 -5.70 -1.01
N LYS A 96 21.88 -5.53 -0.92
CA LYS A 96 21.07 -4.70 -1.77
C LYS A 96 19.90 -4.12 -0.96
N LEU A 97 19.79 -2.80 -0.95
CA LEU A 97 18.62 -2.13 -0.39
C LEU A 97 17.50 -2.14 -1.43
N PHE A 98 16.27 -2.31 -0.97
CA PHE A 98 15.06 -2.26 -1.81
C PHE A 98 14.12 -1.16 -1.32
N LEU A 99 13.13 -0.82 -2.11
CA LEU A 99 12.11 0.18 -1.77
C LEU A 99 12.70 1.55 -1.38
N VAL A 100 13.90 1.87 -1.85
CA VAL A 100 14.55 3.15 -1.55
C VAL A 100 13.79 4.28 -2.26
N PRO A 101 13.26 5.28 -1.51
CA PRO A 101 12.48 6.37 -2.08
C PRO A 101 13.26 7.22 -3.08
N ASP A 102 12.59 7.82 -4.06
CA ASP A 102 13.25 8.62 -5.11
C ASP A 102 14.04 9.82 -4.56
N HIS A 103 13.50 10.54 -3.58
CA HIS A 103 14.22 11.66 -2.96
C HIS A 103 15.52 11.23 -2.25
N VAL A 104 15.57 9.98 -1.75
CA VAL A 104 16.79 9.36 -1.21
C VAL A 104 17.73 8.98 -2.37
N ALA A 105 17.19 8.32 -3.40
CA ALA A 105 17.96 7.84 -4.54
C ALA A 105 18.60 8.98 -5.37
N GLU A 106 18.01 10.17 -5.39
CA GLU A 106 18.50 11.36 -6.09
C GLU A 106 19.83 11.89 -5.57
N VAL A 107 20.10 11.71 -4.26
CA VAL A 107 21.34 12.22 -3.62
C VAL A 107 22.42 11.16 -3.43
N ILE A 108 22.15 9.90 -3.83
CA ILE A 108 23.12 8.81 -3.76
C ILE A 108 24.23 9.00 -4.79
N THR A 109 25.47 8.83 -4.35
CA THR A 109 26.68 8.97 -5.17
C THR A 109 26.85 7.78 -6.12
N ARG A 110 26.54 7.97 -7.41
CA ARG A 110 26.45 6.92 -8.44
C ARG A 110 27.78 6.23 -8.78
N ASN A 111 28.92 6.82 -8.52
CA ASN A 111 30.22 6.16 -8.70
C ASN A 111 30.59 5.20 -7.56
N ARG A 112 29.88 5.25 -6.44
CA ARG A 112 30.03 4.33 -5.29
C ARG A 112 28.96 3.27 -5.26
N PHE A 113 27.76 3.62 -5.70
CA PHE A 113 26.58 2.77 -5.58
C PHE A 113 25.86 2.64 -6.92
N LYS A 114 25.46 1.42 -7.24
CA LYS A 114 24.55 1.12 -8.35
C LYS A 114 23.11 1.35 -7.88
N VAL A 115 22.43 2.27 -8.54
CA VAL A 115 21.05 2.64 -8.24
C VAL A 115 20.18 2.34 -9.45
N GLU A 116 19.19 1.47 -9.31
CA GLU A 116 18.32 1.01 -10.39
C GLU A 116 16.85 1.24 -10.02
N GLU A 117 16.03 1.64 -11.00
CA GLU A 117 14.59 1.76 -10.79
C GLU A 117 13.96 0.40 -10.48
N ASP A 118 13.12 0.35 -9.47
CA ASP A 118 12.35 -0.83 -9.07
C ASP A 118 10.88 -0.66 -9.51
N LEU A 119 10.66 -0.80 -10.82
CA LEU A 119 9.39 -0.52 -11.48
C LEU A 119 8.20 -1.31 -10.91
N ASP A 120 8.46 -2.52 -10.39
CA ASP A 120 7.44 -3.40 -9.85
C ASP A 120 6.90 -2.88 -8.50
N ASN A 121 7.72 -2.07 -7.82
CA ASN A 121 7.42 -1.51 -6.51
C ASN A 121 7.06 -0.01 -6.53
N PHE A 122 6.93 0.63 -7.68
CA PHE A 122 6.45 2.02 -7.74
C PHE A 122 5.03 2.13 -7.18
N ASP A 123 4.80 3.10 -6.29
CA ASP A 123 3.44 3.42 -5.88
C ASP A 123 2.72 4.20 -6.97
N TYR A 124 1.52 3.76 -7.28
CA TYR A 124 0.61 4.46 -8.21
C TYR A 124 -0.13 5.56 -7.48
N VAL A 125 -0.03 6.79 -7.96
CA VAL A 125 -0.72 7.94 -7.39
C VAL A 125 -1.78 8.45 -8.35
N PHE A 126 -3.03 8.49 -7.88
CA PHE A 126 -4.19 8.91 -8.66
C PHE A 126 -4.67 10.30 -8.25
N ASP A 127 -5.14 11.09 -9.22
CA ASP A 127 -5.85 12.34 -8.98
C ASP A 127 -7.32 12.03 -8.67
N LEU A 128 -7.72 12.21 -7.41
CA LEU A 128 -9.08 11.93 -6.96
C LEU A 128 -10.14 12.83 -7.58
N ASN A 129 -9.80 14.07 -7.96
CA ASN A 129 -10.74 14.95 -8.64
C ASN A 129 -11.08 14.43 -10.03
N GLN A 130 -10.14 13.81 -10.73
CA GLN A 130 -10.41 13.19 -12.02
C GLN A 130 -11.19 11.89 -11.87
N ILE A 131 -10.81 11.04 -10.90
CA ILE A 131 -11.45 9.75 -10.67
C ILE A 131 -12.88 9.89 -10.16
N SER A 132 -13.14 10.81 -9.25
CA SER A 132 -14.49 11.05 -8.70
C SER A 132 -15.55 11.35 -9.78
N LYS A 133 -15.11 11.89 -10.93
CA LYS A 133 -15.96 12.24 -12.08
C LYS A 133 -15.77 11.30 -13.26
N TYR A 134 -14.67 10.52 -13.27
CA TYR A 134 -14.16 9.86 -14.47
C TYR A 134 -14.14 10.79 -15.67
N ALA A 135 -13.61 12.01 -15.48
CA ALA A 135 -13.63 13.06 -16.49
C ALA A 135 -12.69 12.74 -17.66
N GLY A 136 -13.11 13.08 -18.88
CA GLY A 136 -12.32 12.90 -20.10
C GLY A 136 -12.56 11.58 -20.84
N GLY A 137 -12.03 11.51 -22.06
CA GLY A 137 -12.19 10.36 -22.96
C GLY A 137 -11.50 9.09 -22.46
N GLN A 138 -10.39 9.25 -21.76
CA GLN A 138 -9.61 8.13 -21.18
C GLN A 138 -10.43 7.28 -20.20
N PHE A 139 -11.43 7.84 -19.54
CA PHE A 139 -12.30 7.13 -18.61
C PHE A 139 -13.62 6.65 -19.23
N MET A 140 -13.81 6.76 -20.55
CA MET A 140 -15.06 6.37 -21.21
C MET A 140 -15.45 4.91 -20.92
N LYS A 141 -14.49 3.99 -21.01
CA LYS A 141 -14.75 2.55 -20.73
C LYS A 141 -15.19 2.33 -19.28
N LYS A 142 -14.58 3.04 -18.32
CA LYS A 142 -14.93 2.94 -16.89
C LYS A 142 -16.34 3.51 -16.64
N ARG A 143 -16.65 4.69 -17.18
CA ARG A 143 -18.02 5.26 -17.12
C ARG A 143 -19.08 4.30 -17.67
N ASN A 144 -18.80 3.68 -18.82
CA ASN A 144 -19.74 2.73 -19.44
C ASN A 144 -19.99 1.51 -18.55
N LYS A 145 -18.94 0.92 -17.98
CA LYS A 145 -19.08 -0.19 -17.03
C LYS A 145 -19.90 0.20 -15.80
N VAL A 146 -19.60 1.34 -15.20
CA VAL A 146 -20.37 1.85 -14.05
C VAL A 146 -21.82 2.13 -14.43
N SER A 147 -22.08 2.73 -15.59
CA SER A 147 -23.45 2.98 -16.07
C SER A 147 -24.23 1.69 -16.31
N GLN A 148 -23.58 0.64 -16.82
CA GLN A 148 -24.20 -0.67 -16.99
C GLN A 148 -24.50 -1.31 -15.65
N LEU A 149 -23.55 -1.27 -14.70
CA LEU A 149 -23.74 -1.79 -13.34
C LEU A 149 -24.96 -1.15 -12.67
N LEU A 150 -25.06 0.19 -12.70
CA LEU A 150 -26.15 0.93 -12.08
C LEU A 150 -27.52 0.67 -12.76
N LYS A 151 -27.53 0.33 -14.05
CA LYS A 151 -28.78 -0.07 -14.73
C LYS A 151 -29.23 -1.46 -14.34
N LEU A 152 -28.29 -2.39 -14.13
CA LEU A 152 -28.59 -3.77 -13.73
C LEU A 152 -28.92 -3.90 -12.25
N LEU A 153 -28.30 -3.08 -11.42
CA LEU A 153 -28.39 -3.13 -9.96
C LEU A 153 -28.76 -1.72 -9.42
N PRO A 154 -30.03 -1.29 -9.54
CA PRO A 154 -30.45 0.07 -9.17
C PRO A 154 -30.30 0.36 -7.66
N ASN A 155 -30.29 -0.68 -6.83
CA ASN A 155 -30.15 -0.58 -5.37
C ASN A 155 -28.70 -0.59 -4.88
N ILE A 156 -27.70 -0.72 -5.81
CA ILE A 156 -26.29 -0.73 -5.41
C ILE A 156 -25.86 0.68 -5.01
N LYS A 157 -25.19 0.79 -3.87
CA LYS A 157 -24.69 2.07 -3.33
C LYS A 157 -23.33 1.90 -2.68
N VAL A 158 -22.61 3.02 -2.54
CA VAL A 158 -21.37 3.06 -1.73
C VAL A 158 -21.61 3.97 -0.55
N GLU A 159 -21.26 3.51 0.62
CA GLU A 159 -21.39 4.23 1.88
C GLU A 159 -20.08 4.16 2.69
N ILE A 160 -19.94 5.11 3.62
CA ILE A 160 -18.90 5.01 4.65
C ILE A 160 -19.31 3.89 5.60
N ILE A 161 -18.38 2.98 5.87
CA ILE A 161 -18.61 1.86 6.80
C ILE A 161 -17.69 1.99 8.01
N ASP A 162 -18.20 1.59 9.17
CA ASP A 162 -17.41 1.49 10.39
C ASP A 162 -16.79 0.09 10.51
N ILE A 163 -15.49 -0.01 10.26
CA ILE A 163 -14.76 -1.29 10.35
C ILE A 163 -14.55 -1.79 11.79
N LEU A 164 -14.87 -0.98 12.79
CA LEU A 164 -14.89 -1.39 14.21
C LEU A 164 -16.19 -2.08 14.58
N ASP A 165 -17.24 -1.94 13.78
CA ASP A 165 -18.47 -2.71 13.92
C ASP A 165 -18.22 -4.18 13.60
N ASN A 166 -18.49 -5.07 14.55
CA ASN A 166 -18.26 -6.51 14.41
C ASN A 166 -19.02 -7.13 13.23
N ASN A 167 -20.24 -6.67 12.95
CA ASN A 167 -21.03 -7.17 11.82
C ASN A 167 -20.38 -6.78 10.48
N ILE A 168 -19.89 -5.54 10.35
CA ILE A 168 -19.14 -5.09 9.17
C ILE A 168 -17.84 -5.88 9.03
N LYS A 169 -17.09 -6.06 10.11
CA LYS A 169 -15.87 -6.86 10.12
C LYS A 169 -16.12 -8.29 9.63
N GLU A 170 -17.17 -8.96 10.14
CA GLU A 170 -17.54 -10.30 9.69
C GLU A 170 -17.90 -10.34 8.19
N LYS A 171 -18.65 -9.34 7.69
CA LYS A 171 -18.99 -9.23 6.27
C LYS A 171 -17.74 -9.05 5.39
N ILE A 172 -16.79 -8.24 5.84
CA ILE A 172 -15.50 -8.04 5.14
C ILE A 172 -14.72 -9.36 5.08
N LEU A 173 -14.56 -10.05 6.20
CA LEU A 173 -13.80 -11.32 6.25
C LEU A 173 -14.45 -12.40 5.39
N LYS A 174 -15.79 -12.51 5.36
CA LYS A 174 -16.51 -13.41 4.45
C LYS A 174 -16.26 -13.07 2.98
N LEU A 175 -16.24 -11.78 2.62
CA LEU A 175 -15.95 -11.35 1.26
C LEU A 175 -14.49 -11.67 0.87
N ASP A 176 -13.55 -11.53 1.80
CA ASP A 176 -12.15 -11.88 1.58
C ASP A 176 -11.96 -13.39 1.37
N GLU A 177 -12.63 -14.23 2.16
CA GLU A 177 -12.65 -15.69 1.97
C GLU A 177 -13.22 -16.08 0.61
N PHE A 178 -14.35 -15.48 0.22
CA PHE A 178 -14.96 -15.68 -1.08
C PHE A 178 -14.01 -15.27 -2.22
N TRP A 179 -13.37 -14.10 -2.09
CA TRP A 179 -12.40 -13.60 -3.06
C TRP A 179 -11.17 -14.52 -3.15
N LEU A 180 -10.65 -14.99 -2.02
CA LEU A 180 -9.53 -15.93 -1.92
C LEU A 180 -9.86 -17.23 -2.65
N SER A 181 -11.04 -17.82 -2.41
CA SER A 181 -11.46 -19.08 -3.04
C SER A 181 -11.57 -18.95 -4.57
N ASN A 182 -12.11 -17.84 -5.06
CA ASN A 182 -12.26 -17.59 -6.50
C ASN A 182 -10.92 -17.33 -7.21
N LYS A 183 -9.94 -16.74 -6.53
CA LYS A 183 -8.63 -16.47 -7.11
C LYS A 183 -7.72 -17.70 -7.11
N THR A 184 -7.68 -18.47 -6.03
CA THR A 184 -6.88 -19.69 -5.94
C THR A 184 -7.25 -20.73 -6.99
N GLN A 185 -8.50 -20.73 -7.46
CA GLN A 185 -8.93 -21.56 -8.60
C GLN A 185 -8.35 -21.09 -9.95
N LYS A 186 -8.00 -19.80 -10.09
CA LYS A 186 -7.54 -19.20 -11.34
C LYS A 186 -6.04 -19.03 -11.46
N ASP A 187 -5.34 -18.88 -10.34
CA ASP A 187 -3.90 -18.61 -10.30
C ASP A 187 -3.26 -19.20 -9.04
N SER A 188 -2.68 -20.38 -9.17
CA SER A 188 -2.03 -21.10 -8.06
C SER A 188 -0.68 -20.50 -7.62
N ASN A 189 -0.11 -19.57 -8.40
CA ASN A 189 1.22 -19.03 -8.15
C ASN A 189 1.21 -17.75 -7.30
N PHE A 190 0.05 -17.13 -7.10
CA PHE A 190 -0.04 -15.91 -6.32
C PHE A 190 -0.19 -16.21 -4.83
N LYS A 191 0.63 -15.58 -3.98
CA LYS A 191 0.52 -15.71 -2.52
C LYS A 191 -0.67 -14.90 -1.96
N ILE A 192 -1.85 -15.15 -2.51
CA ILE A 192 -3.14 -14.51 -2.16
C ILE A 192 -3.44 -14.70 -0.66
N LYS A 193 -2.98 -15.81 -0.10
CA LYS A 193 -3.13 -16.08 1.33
C LYS A 193 -2.46 -15.02 2.19
N ASN A 194 -1.36 -14.41 1.73
CA ASN A 194 -0.68 -13.38 2.49
C ASN A 194 -1.51 -12.10 2.59
N GLU A 195 -2.28 -11.77 1.55
CA GLU A 195 -3.20 -10.63 1.57
C GLU A 195 -4.36 -10.85 2.58
N PHE A 196 -4.91 -12.06 2.63
CA PHE A 196 -5.89 -12.43 3.65
C PHE A 196 -5.32 -12.36 5.07
N LEU A 197 -4.08 -12.85 5.26
CA LEU A 197 -3.39 -12.74 6.55
C LEU A 197 -3.12 -11.29 6.95
N ALA A 198 -2.74 -10.44 5.99
CA ALA A 198 -2.55 -9.01 6.24
C ALA A 198 -3.84 -8.30 6.65
N THR A 199 -4.98 -8.62 6.01
CA THR A 199 -6.30 -8.10 6.40
C THR A 199 -6.69 -8.54 7.81
N ASN A 200 -6.47 -9.81 8.17
CA ASN A 200 -6.73 -10.30 9.53
C ASN A 200 -5.87 -9.54 10.56
N ARG A 201 -4.56 -9.40 10.29
CA ARG A 201 -3.64 -8.67 11.18
C ARG A 201 -4.04 -7.18 11.31
N PHE A 202 -4.53 -6.56 10.25
CA PHE A 202 -5.11 -5.22 10.31
C PHE A 202 -6.28 -5.17 11.31
N PHE A 203 -7.21 -6.11 11.25
CA PHE A 203 -8.36 -6.15 12.16
C PHE A 203 -8.03 -6.49 13.62
N GLU A 204 -6.89 -7.13 13.89
CA GLU A 204 -6.41 -7.37 15.24
C GLU A 204 -5.93 -6.09 15.94
N SER A 205 -5.59 -5.06 15.18
CA SER A 205 -4.99 -3.82 15.69
C SER A 205 -5.98 -2.75 16.14
N ASN A 206 -7.26 -2.85 15.75
CA ASN A 206 -8.29 -1.85 16.02
C ASN A 206 -7.90 -0.41 15.60
N PHE A 207 -7.42 -0.24 14.38
CA PHE A 207 -7.08 1.08 13.85
C PHE A 207 -8.33 1.97 13.72
N THR A 208 -8.49 2.93 14.64
CA THR A 208 -9.65 3.82 14.72
C THR A 208 -9.61 5.00 13.72
N GLU A 209 -8.46 5.29 13.14
CA GLU A 209 -8.24 6.50 12.30
C GLU A 209 -8.21 6.18 10.80
N THR A 210 -8.68 4.99 10.41
CA THR A 210 -8.83 4.64 9.01
C THR A 210 -10.18 5.11 8.48
N PHE A 211 -10.22 5.41 7.19
CA PHE A 211 -11.44 5.75 6.46
C PHE A 211 -11.84 4.57 5.58
N SER A 212 -13.08 4.13 5.66
CA SER A 212 -13.50 2.93 4.95
C SER A 212 -14.81 3.12 4.22
N THR A 213 -14.91 2.53 3.04
CA THR A 213 -16.11 2.55 2.20
C THR A 213 -16.55 1.15 1.85
N GLY A 214 -17.85 0.91 1.81
CA GLY A 214 -18.46 -0.36 1.44
C GLY A 214 -19.40 -0.22 0.26
N VAL A 215 -19.39 -1.16 -0.66
CA VAL A 215 -20.42 -1.34 -1.69
C VAL A 215 -21.50 -2.24 -1.11
N LEU A 216 -22.69 -1.72 -1.02
CA LEU A 216 -23.87 -2.45 -0.53
C LEU A 216 -24.84 -2.73 -1.68
N LEU A 217 -25.33 -3.96 -1.76
CA LEU A 217 -26.41 -4.39 -2.63
C LEU A 217 -27.46 -5.06 -1.76
N ASP A 218 -28.64 -4.45 -1.63
CA ASP A 218 -29.73 -4.94 -0.76
C ASP A 218 -29.24 -5.26 0.67
N ASP A 219 -28.43 -4.35 1.25
CA ASP A 219 -27.77 -4.42 2.57
C ASP A 219 -26.67 -5.49 2.73
N GLU A 220 -26.35 -6.24 1.66
CA GLU A 220 -25.20 -7.13 1.64
C GLU A 220 -23.93 -6.40 1.17
N LEU A 221 -22.82 -6.62 1.86
CA LEU A 221 -21.51 -6.06 1.52
C LEU A 221 -20.89 -6.85 0.36
N VAL A 222 -20.82 -6.25 -0.82
CA VAL A 222 -20.27 -6.86 -2.05
C VAL A 222 -18.94 -6.25 -2.50
N GLY A 223 -18.43 -5.27 -1.75
CA GLY A 223 -17.12 -4.67 -1.97
C GLY A 223 -16.75 -3.72 -0.86
N TYR A 224 -15.46 -3.48 -0.65
CA TYR A 224 -14.97 -2.51 0.33
C TYR A 224 -13.61 -1.95 -0.06
N SER A 225 -13.28 -0.80 0.53
CA SER A 225 -11.94 -0.23 0.52
C SER A 225 -11.61 0.39 1.87
N ILE A 226 -10.36 0.21 2.32
CA ILE A 226 -9.83 0.75 3.58
C ILE A 226 -8.66 1.67 3.25
N PHE A 227 -8.69 2.88 3.81
CA PHE A 227 -7.72 3.94 3.54
C PHE A 227 -7.16 4.53 4.84
N SER A 228 -5.91 4.98 4.80
CA SER A 228 -5.38 5.98 5.73
C SER A 228 -5.44 7.35 5.09
N ILE A 229 -5.92 8.36 5.83
CA ILE A 229 -5.79 9.76 5.43
C ILE A 229 -4.49 10.28 6.05
N VAL A 230 -3.59 10.78 5.20
CA VAL A 230 -2.26 11.21 5.60
C VAL A 230 -2.02 12.67 5.21
N PRO A 231 -0.97 13.35 5.73
CA PRO A 231 -0.69 14.74 5.41
C PRO A 231 -0.62 15.05 3.91
N ASN A 232 -0.64 16.33 3.56
CA ASN A 232 -0.54 16.85 2.19
C ASN A 232 -1.70 16.41 1.25
N ASN A 233 -2.89 16.22 1.81
CA ASN A 233 -4.12 15.88 1.06
C ASN A 233 -4.04 14.51 0.35
N TYR A 234 -3.28 13.57 0.90
CA TYR A 234 -3.20 12.20 0.41
C TYR A 234 -4.10 11.25 1.21
N ALA A 235 -4.57 10.22 0.51
CA ALA A 235 -5.01 8.98 1.10
C ALA A 235 -4.09 7.84 0.60
N ILE A 236 -3.94 6.78 1.38
CA ILE A 236 -3.27 5.53 0.99
C ILE A 236 -4.32 4.43 1.05
N SER A 237 -4.46 3.63 -0.01
CA SER A 237 -5.37 2.48 -0.06
C SER A 237 -4.64 1.24 0.42
N HIS A 238 -5.09 0.64 1.51
CA HIS A 238 -4.48 -0.57 2.08
C HIS A 238 -5.13 -1.85 1.56
N PHE A 239 -6.46 -1.86 1.55
CA PHE A 239 -7.23 -3.04 1.13
C PHE A 239 -8.39 -2.59 0.26
N THR A 240 -8.57 -3.26 -0.87
CA THR A 240 -9.70 -3.07 -1.77
C THR A 240 -10.11 -4.40 -2.37
N LYS A 241 -11.31 -4.86 -2.04
CA LYS A 241 -11.89 -6.09 -2.56
C LYS A 241 -13.32 -5.85 -3.02
N ALA A 242 -13.72 -6.60 -4.01
CA ALA A 242 -15.11 -6.62 -4.45
C ALA A 242 -15.45 -7.94 -5.14
N ASP A 243 -16.72 -8.30 -5.14
CA ASP A 243 -17.23 -9.46 -5.85
C ASP A 243 -17.17 -9.23 -7.37
N THR A 244 -16.26 -9.94 -8.02
CA THR A 244 -16.01 -9.82 -9.45
C THR A 244 -17.11 -10.37 -10.34
N GLN A 245 -18.15 -11.00 -9.80
CA GLN A 245 -19.33 -11.37 -10.53
C GLN A 245 -20.08 -10.13 -11.07
N PHE A 246 -19.96 -9.00 -10.38
CA PHE A 246 -20.55 -7.73 -10.80
C PHE A 246 -19.56 -6.92 -11.66
N VAL A 247 -19.71 -7.01 -12.97
CA VAL A 247 -18.84 -6.30 -13.92
C VAL A 247 -18.91 -4.79 -13.69
N GLY A 248 -17.76 -4.16 -13.47
CA GLY A 248 -17.66 -2.72 -13.22
C GLY A 248 -17.69 -2.32 -11.72
N ILE A 249 -17.83 -3.27 -10.79
CA ILE A 249 -17.90 -2.99 -9.36
C ILE A 249 -16.64 -2.29 -8.83
N TYR A 250 -15.43 -2.68 -9.27
CA TYR A 250 -14.20 -1.98 -8.87
C TYR A 250 -14.14 -0.54 -9.41
N ASP A 251 -14.60 -0.32 -10.66
CA ASP A 251 -14.66 1.03 -11.22
C ASP A 251 -15.71 1.88 -10.48
N PHE A 252 -16.80 1.28 -10.05
CA PHE A 252 -17.85 1.94 -9.25
C PHE A 252 -17.35 2.27 -7.84
N LEU A 253 -16.79 1.30 -7.12
CA LEU A 253 -16.23 1.50 -5.78
C LEU A 253 -15.16 2.59 -5.80
N MET A 254 -14.21 2.54 -6.74
CA MET A 254 -13.16 3.54 -6.87
C MET A 254 -13.72 4.95 -7.09
N ARG A 255 -14.69 5.11 -8.00
CA ARG A 255 -15.30 6.41 -8.30
C ARG A 255 -16.03 6.99 -7.08
N GLU A 256 -16.84 6.19 -6.42
CA GLU A 256 -17.64 6.66 -5.29
C GLU A 256 -16.75 6.91 -4.06
N SER A 257 -15.78 6.04 -3.78
CA SER A 257 -14.78 6.29 -2.72
C SER A 257 -13.99 7.56 -2.99
N ALA A 258 -13.63 7.83 -4.24
CA ALA A 258 -12.94 9.06 -4.61
C ALA A 258 -13.77 10.32 -4.31
N LYS A 259 -15.10 10.29 -4.50
CA LYS A 259 -15.99 11.42 -4.13
C LYS A 259 -15.93 11.65 -2.62
N LEU A 260 -16.08 10.61 -1.82
CA LEU A 260 -16.04 10.68 -0.37
C LEU A 260 -14.68 11.15 0.16
N LEU A 261 -13.58 10.69 -0.44
CA LEU A 261 -12.22 11.14 -0.10
C LEU A 261 -12.00 12.62 -0.44
N VAL A 262 -12.54 13.11 -1.57
CA VAL A 262 -12.48 14.55 -1.94
C VAL A 262 -13.24 15.41 -0.92
N GLU A 263 -14.38 14.95 -0.42
CA GLU A 263 -15.11 15.61 0.68
C GLU A 263 -14.26 15.68 1.98
N LYS A 264 -13.40 14.69 2.20
CA LYS A 264 -12.40 14.68 3.28
C LYS A 264 -11.15 15.50 2.96
N LYS A 265 -11.14 16.27 1.87
CA LYS A 265 -10.00 17.10 1.40
C LYS A 265 -8.78 16.28 0.97
N CYS A 266 -8.95 15.02 0.61
CA CYS A 266 -7.92 14.26 -0.08
C CYS A 266 -8.02 14.53 -1.58
N PHE A 267 -6.89 14.86 -2.21
CA PHE A 267 -6.83 15.12 -3.65
C PHE A 267 -6.02 14.08 -4.40
N PHE A 268 -5.20 13.33 -3.67
CA PHE A 268 -4.35 12.27 -4.20
C PHE A 268 -4.59 10.96 -3.46
N LEU A 269 -4.59 9.86 -4.21
CA LEU A 269 -4.66 8.50 -3.67
C LEU A 269 -3.39 7.74 -4.05
N ASN A 270 -2.59 7.38 -3.05
CA ASN A 270 -1.58 6.35 -3.24
C ASN A 270 -2.29 4.99 -3.23
N TYR A 271 -2.24 4.30 -4.37
CA TYR A 271 -2.91 3.01 -4.59
C TYR A 271 -1.89 1.85 -4.61
N GLU A 272 -0.77 2.04 -3.95
CA GLU A 272 0.32 1.07 -3.75
C GLU A 272 0.91 0.48 -5.05
N GLN A 273 1.69 -0.58 -4.97
CA GLN A 273 2.46 -1.20 -6.05
C GLN A 273 1.64 -2.17 -6.89
N ASP A 274 2.17 -2.53 -8.07
CA ASP A 274 1.64 -3.63 -8.89
C ASP A 274 2.41 -4.95 -8.73
N LEU A 275 3.58 -4.92 -8.07
CA LEU A 275 4.40 -6.08 -7.75
C LEU A 275 4.81 -6.93 -8.96
N GLY A 276 4.87 -6.32 -10.14
CA GLY A 276 5.18 -6.99 -11.39
C GLY A 276 4.04 -7.81 -11.99
N PHE A 277 2.82 -7.78 -11.39
CA PHE A 277 1.67 -8.52 -11.93
C PHE A 277 1.05 -7.78 -13.13
N PRO A 278 1.08 -8.34 -14.36
CA PRO A 278 0.65 -7.63 -15.57
C PRO A 278 -0.80 -7.11 -15.51
N GLY A 279 -1.72 -7.92 -15.00
CA GLY A 279 -3.13 -7.52 -14.89
C GLY A 279 -3.37 -6.39 -13.88
N LEU A 280 -2.62 -6.39 -12.76
CA LEU A 280 -2.69 -5.32 -11.76
C LEU A 280 -2.06 -4.05 -12.33
N ARG A 281 -0.91 -4.16 -13.00
CA ARG A 281 -0.23 -3.06 -13.70
C ARG A 281 -1.13 -2.39 -14.72
N GLU A 282 -1.78 -3.17 -15.59
CA GLU A 282 -2.70 -2.66 -16.61
C GLU A 282 -3.88 -1.93 -15.94
N SER A 283 -4.47 -2.55 -14.91
CA SER A 283 -5.56 -1.94 -14.15
C SER A 283 -5.15 -0.59 -13.56
N LYS A 284 -4.02 -0.52 -12.83
CA LYS A 284 -3.56 0.72 -12.19
C LYS A 284 -3.18 1.81 -13.19
N LYS A 285 -2.48 1.47 -14.28
CA LYS A 285 -2.15 2.41 -15.37
C LYS A 285 -3.39 3.01 -16.03
N SER A 286 -4.51 2.28 -16.06
CA SER A 286 -5.77 2.76 -16.65
C SER A 286 -6.39 3.96 -15.91
N PHE A 287 -5.85 4.33 -14.74
CA PHE A 287 -6.26 5.51 -13.97
C PHE A 287 -5.39 6.75 -14.20
N MET A 288 -4.51 6.75 -15.22
CA MET A 288 -3.61 7.88 -15.55
C MET A 288 -2.72 8.27 -14.36
N SER A 289 -2.09 7.28 -13.76
CA SER A 289 -1.29 7.42 -12.54
C SER A 289 -0.03 8.27 -12.72
N LYS A 290 0.30 9.03 -11.69
CA LYS A 290 1.67 9.46 -11.36
C LYS A 290 2.32 8.38 -10.49
N TYR A 291 3.59 8.55 -10.14
CA TYR A 291 4.32 7.57 -9.35
C TYR A 291 5.08 8.22 -8.20
N LEU A 292 5.11 7.55 -7.05
CA LEU A 292 6.19 7.67 -6.10
C LEU A 292 7.18 6.55 -6.44
N ARG A 293 8.32 6.94 -7.02
CA ARG A 293 9.30 5.99 -7.53
C ARG A 293 10.12 5.39 -6.41
N LYS A 294 10.54 4.16 -6.59
CA LYS A 294 11.40 3.44 -5.66
C LYS A 294 12.55 2.81 -6.41
N PHE A 295 13.64 2.61 -5.70
CA PHE A 295 14.89 2.14 -6.28
C PHE A 295 15.46 0.98 -5.48
N THR A 296 16.29 0.20 -6.13
CA THR A 296 17.21 -0.70 -5.48
C THR A 296 18.60 -0.09 -5.49
N VAL A 297 19.37 -0.32 -4.41
CA VAL A 297 20.72 0.22 -4.24
C VAL A 297 21.67 -0.88 -3.82
N GLY A 298 22.80 -1.01 -4.48
CA GLY A 298 23.89 -1.92 -4.15
C GLY A 298 25.24 -1.26 -4.35
N PHE A 299 26.33 -1.95 -4.04
CA PHE A 299 27.67 -1.45 -4.38
C PHE A 299 27.84 -1.37 -5.91
N ALA A 300 28.51 -0.35 -6.40
CA ALA A 300 29.03 -0.33 -7.77
C ALA A 300 30.15 -1.36 -7.92
N LEU A 301 30.13 -2.14 -9.00
CA LEU A 301 31.17 -3.12 -9.32
C LEU A 301 32.42 -2.42 -9.82
#